data_2163324fb655d048f415963f668bcb08
#
_entry.id   2163324fb655d048f415963f668bcb08
#
_cell.length_a   1.000
_cell.length_b   1.000
_cell.length_c   1.000
_cell.angle_alpha   90.00
_cell.angle_beta   90.00
_cell.angle_gamma   90.00
#
_symmetry.space_group_name_H-M   'P 1'
#
loop_
_entity.id
_entity.type
_entity.pdbx_description
1 polymer ?
#
loop_
_entity_poly.entity_id
_entity_poly.type
_entity_poly.pdbx_seq_one_letter_code
_entity_poly.pdbx_strand_id
1 'polypeptide(L)'
;AETEKNSLTFAKVLRSMLRQDPNVIMVGEIRDRETALVAVQGSQTGHLILSTLHVRNSISVFRRLADMGANVGGFAEQIVGITSQRLLSMNCPHCAKAVVSSLNGELRMADLEMLPDGVDPVTGQRGKVTYVSTGCEECNHTGFLGRILVVEVLEFNNYLRDYFSAQHGLIDIERYLRKNFGFKSLWDKAMVHVASGRVSLKELLSKIEPDEDLGE
;
A
#
# COMPACT_ATOMS: atom_id res chain seq x y z
N ALA A 1 -36.69 14.01 -14.88
CA ALA A 1 -36.65 12.63 -14.34
C ALA A 1 -36.28 11.57 -15.42
N GLU A 2 -36.00 11.96 -16.67
CA GLU A 2 -35.66 11.02 -17.77
C GLU A 2 -34.16 10.94 -18.12
N THR A 3 -33.33 11.74 -17.50
CA THR A 3 -31.89 11.87 -17.86
C THR A 3 -30.96 10.82 -17.24
N GLU A 4 -31.37 10.10 -16.18
CA GLU A 4 -30.51 9.08 -15.53
C GLU A 4 -30.55 7.69 -16.20
N LYS A 5 -31.60 7.36 -16.96
CA LYS A 5 -31.76 6.04 -17.58
C LYS A 5 -30.78 5.75 -18.74
N ASN A 6 -30.16 6.76 -19.33
CA ASN A 6 -29.27 6.62 -20.49
C ASN A 6 -27.78 6.90 -20.21
N SER A 7 -27.37 7.11 -18.95
CA SER A 7 -25.97 7.31 -18.64
C SER A 7 -25.17 6.02 -18.83
N LEU A 8 -24.06 6.12 -19.55
CA LEU A 8 -23.10 5.03 -19.73
C LEU A 8 -22.33 4.87 -18.41
N THR A 9 -22.65 3.83 -17.62
CA THR A 9 -21.93 3.52 -16.37
C THR A 9 -20.80 2.51 -16.61
N PHE A 10 -19.77 2.50 -15.77
CA PHE A 10 -18.71 1.48 -15.81
C PHE A 10 -19.28 0.06 -15.81
N ALA A 11 -20.26 -0.22 -14.99
CA ALA A 11 -20.91 -1.52 -14.93
C ALA A 11 -21.61 -1.91 -16.24
N LYS A 12 -22.29 -0.98 -16.93
CA LYS A 12 -22.92 -1.25 -18.22
C LYS A 12 -21.88 -1.55 -19.30
N VAL A 13 -20.81 -0.75 -19.34
CA VAL A 13 -19.71 -0.96 -20.29
C VAL A 13 -19.05 -2.32 -20.04
N LEU A 14 -18.73 -2.63 -18.78
CA LEU A 14 -18.10 -3.89 -18.41
C LEU A 14 -18.95 -5.10 -18.81
N ARG A 15 -20.28 -5.07 -18.55
CA ARG A 15 -21.18 -6.12 -19.00
C ARG A 15 -21.20 -6.28 -20.53
N SER A 16 -21.06 -5.20 -21.28
CA SER A 16 -20.96 -5.27 -22.73
C SER A 16 -19.64 -5.88 -23.18
N MET A 17 -18.53 -5.52 -22.52
CA MET A 17 -17.19 -6.06 -22.80
C MET A 17 -17.12 -7.58 -22.55
N LEU A 18 -17.72 -8.07 -21.46
CA LEU A 18 -17.79 -9.51 -21.15
C LEU A 18 -18.44 -10.36 -22.25
N ARG A 19 -19.23 -9.75 -23.13
CA ARG A 19 -19.88 -10.44 -24.27
C ARG A 19 -19.08 -10.37 -25.58
N GLN A 20 -17.88 -9.80 -25.55
CA GLN A 20 -16.99 -9.67 -26.71
C GLN A 20 -15.85 -10.69 -26.69
N ASP A 21 -15.97 -11.74 -25.82
CA ASP A 21 -14.97 -12.81 -25.66
C ASP A 21 -13.53 -12.31 -25.40
N PRO A 22 -13.32 -11.36 -24.48
CA PRO A 22 -11.98 -10.90 -24.13
C PRO A 22 -11.32 -11.86 -23.16
N ASN A 23 -10.01 -12.05 -23.24
CA ASN A 23 -9.27 -12.79 -22.19
C ASN A 23 -8.94 -11.92 -20.99
N VAL A 24 -8.66 -10.63 -21.23
CA VAL A 24 -8.25 -9.67 -20.20
C VAL A 24 -9.07 -8.39 -20.34
N ILE A 25 -9.60 -7.91 -19.24
CA ILE A 25 -10.35 -6.64 -19.17
C ILE A 25 -9.69 -5.75 -18.14
N MET A 26 -9.33 -4.52 -18.55
CA MET A 26 -8.91 -3.50 -17.59
C MET A 26 -10.06 -2.55 -17.29
N VAL A 27 -10.48 -2.52 -16.03
CA VAL A 27 -11.44 -1.54 -15.49
C VAL A 27 -10.61 -0.46 -14.80
N GLY A 28 -10.66 0.78 -15.28
CA GLY A 28 -9.83 1.88 -14.77
C GLY A 28 -9.87 1.96 -13.25
N GLU A 29 -11.06 1.93 -12.65
CA GLU A 29 -11.25 1.87 -11.19
C GLU A 29 -12.62 1.28 -10.82
N ILE A 30 -12.68 0.68 -9.64
CA ILE A 30 -13.94 0.25 -9.01
C ILE A 30 -14.33 1.27 -7.95
N ARG A 31 -15.40 2.02 -8.21
CA ARG A 31 -15.91 3.06 -7.29
C ARG A 31 -17.19 2.68 -6.58
N ASP A 32 -17.96 1.77 -7.15
CA ASP A 32 -19.30 1.44 -6.72
C ASP A 32 -19.54 -0.07 -6.69
N ARG A 33 -20.59 -0.46 -5.95
CA ARG A 33 -20.97 -1.85 -5.76
C ARG A 33 -21.31 -2.55 -7.07
N GLU A 34 -21.99 -1.88 -7.99
CA GLU A 34 -22.44 -2.50 -9.23
C GLU A 34 -21.25 -2.90 -10.11
N THR A 35 -20.26 -2.00 -10.25
CA THR A 35 -19.01 -2.28 -10.96
C THR A 35 -18.22 -3.41 -10.29
N ALA A 36 -18.15 -3.42 -8.93
CA ALA A 36 -17.47 -4.48 -8.18
C ALA A 36 -18.12 -5.85 -8.44
N LEU A 37 -19.43 -5.96 -8.38
CA LEU A 37 -20.15 -7.21 -8.64
C LEU A 37 -19.97 -7.71 -10.08
N VAL A 38 -20.01 -6.83 -11.06
CA VAL A 38 -19.79 -7.21 -12.48
C VAL A 38 -18.36 -7.67 -12.71
N ALA A 39 -17.38 -7.05 -12.06
CA ALA A 39 -15.99 -7.48 -12.11
C ALA A 39 -15.79 -8.90 -11.54
N VAL A 40 -16.41 -9.19 -10.37
CA VAL A 40 -16.39 -10.57 -9.81
C VAL A 40 -17.06 -11.57 -10.74
N GLN A 41 -18.23 -11.24 -11.29
CA GLN A 41 -18.89 -12.12 -12.25
C GLN A 41 -18.04 -12.40 -13.49
N GLY A 42 -17.34 -11.38 -14.00
CA GLY A 42 -16.40 -11.54 -15.10
C GLY A 42 -15.27 -12.49 -14.77
N SER A 43 -14.66 -12.37 -13.59
CA SER A 43 -13.59 -13.29 -13.15
C SER A 43 -14.07 -14.72 -12.97
N GLN A 44 -15.30 -14.93 -12.45
CA GLN A 44 -15.92 -16.25 -12.31
C GLN A 44 -16.19 -16.93 -13.67
N THR A 45 -16.33 -16.15 -14.73
CA THR A 45 -16.55 -16.66 -16.10
C THR A 45 -15.26 -16.79 -16.92
N GLY A 46 -14.09 -16.75 -16.25
CA GLY A 46 -12.81 -17.06 -16.87
C GLY A 46 -12.02 -15.87 -17.41
N HIS A 47 -12.47 -14.63 -17.16
CA HIS A 47 -11.78 -13.43 -17.59
C HIS A 47 -10.76 -12.96 -16.54
N LEU A 48 -9.59 -12.52 -16.96
CA LEU A 48 -8.67 -11.79 -16.08
C LEU A 48 -9.12 -10.31 -15.97
N ILE A 49 -9.56 -9.92 -14.80
CA ILE A 49 -9.97 -8.53 -14.54
C ILE A 49 -8.84 -7.80 -13.81
N LEU A 50 -8.38 -6.70 -14.40
CA LEU A 50 -7.43 -5.77 -13.77
C LEU A 50 -8.15 -4.50 -13.41
N SER A 51 -7.97 -4.00 -12.19
CA SER A 51 -8.58 -2.74 -11.76
C SER A 51 -7.77 -2.04 -10.68
N THR A 52 -8.12 -0.79 -10.41
CA THR A 52 -7.57 -0.02 -9.29
C THR A 52 -8.65 0.31 -8.27
N LEU A 53 -8.23 0.48 -7.02
CA LEU A 53 -9.04 1.02 -5.94
C LEU A 53 -8.23 2.08 -5.19
N HIS A 54 -8.88 3.15 -4.76
CA HIS A 54 -8.26 4.17 -3.93
C HIS A 54 -8.31 3.74 -2.47
N VAL A 55 -7.25 3.07 -2.03
CA VAL A 55 -7.06 2.57 -0.66
C VAL A 55 -5.63 2.81 -0.18
N ARG A 56 -5.39 2.70 1.13
CA ARG A 56 -4.08 2.97 1.72
C ARG A 56 -3.07 1.85 1.46
N ASN A 57 -3.48 0.60 1.61
CA ASN A 57 -2.65 -0.60 1.48
C ASN A 57 -3.47 -1.77 0.88
N SER A 58 -2.84 -2.91 0.62
CA SER A 58 -3.50 -4.06 0.00
C SER A 58 -4.60 -4.68 0.86
N ILE A 59 -4.46 -4.65 2.19
CA ILE A 59 -5.44 -5.21 3.12
C ILE A 59 -6.71 -4.34 3.16
N SER A 60 -6.56 -3.02 3.06
CA SER A 60 -7.69 -2.09 3.05
C SER A 60 -8.63 -2.25 1.85
N VAL A 61 -8.22 -3.00 0.81
CA VAL A 61 -9.08 -3.37 -0.31
C VAL A 61 -10.33 -4.10 0.17
N PHE A 62 -10.17 -5.05 1.10
CA PHE A 62 -11.29 -5.85 1.61
C PHE A 62 -12.29 -5.02 2.40
N ARG A 63 -11.80 -4.10 3.22
CA ARG A 63 -12.66 -3.15 3.93
C ARG A 63 -13.44 -2.27 2.95
N ARG A 64 -12.75 -1.75 1.93
CA ARG A 64 -13.38 -0.93 0.90
C ARG A 64 -14.47 -1.69 0.13
N LEU A 65 -14.22 -2.95 -0.20
CA LEU A 65 -15.21 -3.83 -0.85
C LEU A 65 -16.41 -4.10 0.07
N ALA A 66 -16.17 -4.36 1.36
CA ALA A 66 -17.24 -4.52 2.35
C ALA A 66 -18.09 -3.25 2.49
N ASP A 67 -17.47 -2.06 2.56
CA ASP A 67 -18.17 -0.77 2.63
C ASP A 67 -19.05 -0.51 1.39
N MET A 68 -18.64 -1.02 0.23
CA MET A 68 -19.45 -1.00 -0.99
C MET A 68 -20.55 -2.08 -1.00
N GLY A 69 -20.66 -2.90 0.04
CA GLY A 69 -21.64 -3.98 0.15
C GLY A 69 -21.34 -5.19 -0.74
N ALA A 70 -20.08 -5.38 -1.15
CA ALA A 70 -19.64 -6.58 -1.83
C ALA A 70 -19.41 -7.74 -0.84
N ASN A 71 -19.64 -8.97 -1.29
CA ASN A 71 -19.30 -10.15 -0.50
C ASN A 71 -17.79 -10.36 -0.55
N VAL A 72 -17.11 -10.05 0.56
CA VAL A 72 -15.64 -10.13 0.67
C VAL A 72 -15.13 -11.56 0.46
N GLY A 73 -15.79 -12.58 0.99
CA GLY A 73 -15.43 -13.98 0.78
C GLY A 73 -15.46 -14.37 -0.70
N GLY A 74 -16.58 -14.09 -1.39
CA GLY A 74 -16.69 -14.35 -2.82
C GLY A 74 -15.70 -13.56 -3.67
N PHE A 75 -15.27 -12.38 -3.20
CA PHE A 75 -14.20 -11.61 -3.83
C PHE A 75 -12.83 -12.27 -3.63
N ALA A 76 -12.54 -12.71 -2.40
CA ALA A 76 -11.28 -13.36 -2.05
C ALA A 76 -11.02 -14.66 -2.85
N GLU A 77 -12.08 -15.38 -3.19
CA GLU A 77 -11.99 -16.57 -4.03
C GLU A 77 -11.47 -16.28 -5.46
N GLN A 78 -11.77 -15.10 -5.98
CA GLN A 78 -11.44 -14.70 -7.35
C GLN A 78 -10.16 -13.87 -7.46
N ILE A 79 -9.68 -13.28 -6.36
CA ILE A 79 -8.46 -12.47 -6.37
C ILE A 79 -7.24 -13.35 -6.58
N VAL A 80 -6.39 -12.96 -7.53
CA VAL A 80 -5.07 -13.55 -7.77
C VAL A 80 -4.00 -12.81 -6.96
N GLY A 81 -4.11 -11.49 -6.88
CA GLY A 81 -3.17 -10.68 -6.13
C GLY A 81 -3.59 -9.22 -6.05
N ILE A 82 -3.07 -8.53 -5.06
CA ILE A 82 -3.26 -7.10 -4.85
C ILE A 82 -1.88 -6.47 -4.72
N THR A 83 -1.65 -5.37 -5.43
CA THR A 83 -0.45 -4.56 -5.27
C THR A 83 -0.82 -3.18 -4.76
N SER A 84 -0.13 -2.70 -3.73
CA SER A 84 -0.18 -1.31 -3.31
C SER A 84 1.19 -0.67 -3.52
N GLN A 85 1.21 0.56 -4.03
CA GLN A 85 2.46 1.20 -4.42
C GLN A 85 2.49 2.68 -4.05
N ARG A 86 3.69 3.16 -3.71
CA ARG A 86 3.95 4.58 -3.45
C ARG A 86 5.28 4.98 -4.06
N LEU A 87 5.32 6.20 -4.57
CA LEU A 87 6.56 6.85 -5.00
C LEU A 87 7.04 7.78 -3.89
N LEU A 88 8.24 7.51 -3.38
CA LEU A 88 8.91 8.35 -2.39
C LEU A 88 10.03 9.15 -3.06
N SER A 89 10.16 10.41 -2.67
CA SER A 89 11.26 11.25 -3.11
C SER A 89 12.56 10.81 -2.41
N MET A 90 13.62 10.60 -3.18
CA MET A 90 14.91 10.23 -2.61
C MET A 90 15.66 11.46 -2.13
N ASN A 91 16.35 11.32 -1.00
CA ASN A 91 17.30 12.31 -0.52
C ASN A 91 18.36 12.59 -1.59
N CYS A 92 18.71 13.85 -1.77
CA CYS A 92 19.85 14.21 -2.61
C CYS A 92 21.15 13.71 -1.98
N PRO A 93 21.93 12.86 -2.64
CA PRO A 93 23.16 12.31 -2.08
C PRO A 93 24.26 13.37 -1.82
N HIS A 94 24.17 14.53 -2.48
CA HIS A 94 25.15 15.60 -2.36
C HIS A 94 24.93 16.49 -1.11
N CYS A 95 23.69 16.53 -0.59
CA CYS A 95 23.37 17.36 0.57
C CYS A 95 22.66 16.64 1.71
N ALA A 96 22.46 15.33 1.58
CA ALA A 96 21.93 14.51 2.66
C ALA A 96 22.94 14.39 3.80
N LYS A 97 22.47 14.61 5.03
CA LYS A 97 23.28 14.51 6.24
C LYS A 97 22.60 13.59 7.24
N ALA A 98 23.41 12.76 7.89
CA ALA A 98 22.95 11.98 9.02
C ALA A 98 22.69 12.90 10.21
N VAL A 99 21.54 12.72 10.86
CA VAL A 99 21.18 13.40 12.10
C VAL A 99 20.76 12.38 13.14
N VAL A 100 21.15 12.61 14.38
CA VAL A 100 20.73 11.78 15.51
C VAL A 100 19.50 12.42 16.15
N SER A 101 18.43 11.65 16.26
CA SER A 101 17.17 12.12 16.83
C SER A 101 16.66 11.17 17.90
N SER A 102 16.06 11.74 18.96
CA SER A 102 15.26 10.98 19.90
C SER A 102 13.84 10.90 19.35
N LEU A 103 13.52 9.78 18.70
CA LEU A 103 12.21 9.56 18.04
C LEU A 103 11.19 8.94 19.03
N ASN A 104 11.05 9.54 20.18
CA ASN A 104 10.19 9.02 21.23
C ASN A 104 8.71 9.16 20.85
N GLY A 105 8.03 8.02 20.67
CA GLY A 105 6.60 7.93 20.43
C GLY A 105 6.14 8.20 18.99
N GLU A 106 7.03 8.47 18.06
CA GLU A 106 6.68 8.69 16.65
C GLU A 106 6.69 7.40 15.82
N LEU A 107 7.41 6.39 16.28
CA LEU A 107 7.61 5.11 15.58
C LEU A 107 7.40 3.94 16.54
N ARG A 108 7.00 2.78 15.99
CA ARG A 108 6.96 1.52 16.72
C ARG A 108 8.38 1.09 17.13
N MET A 109 8.49 0.27 18.16
CA MET A 109 9.80 -0.28 18.59
C MET A 109 10.49 -1.03 17.47
N ALA A 110 9.77 -1.84 16.70
CA ALA A 110 10.30 -2.56 15.54
C ALA A 110 10.89 -1.61 14.47
N ASP A 111 10.30 -0.44 14.26
CA ASP A 111 10.79 0.57 13.32
C ASP A 111 12.07 1.23 13.84
N LEU A 112 12.12 1.49 15.15
CA LEU A 112 13.30 2.04 15.80
C LEU A 112 14.49 1.06 15.73
N GLU A 113 14.25 -0.24 15.85
CA GLU A 113 15.28 -1.28 15.70
C GLU A 113 15.88 -1.32 14.30
N MET A 114 15.13 -0.95 13.28
CA MET A 114 15.64 -0.86 11.90
C MET A 114 16.59 0.32 11.68
N LEU A 115 16.51 1.36 12.51
CA LEU A 115 17.36 2.55 12.37
C LEU A 115 18.69 2.35 13.07
N PRO A 116 19.81 2.78 12.46
CA PRO A 116 21.13 2.72 13.10
C PRO A 116 21.18 3.56 14.38
N ASP A 117 21.89 3.06 15.37
CA ASP A 117 22.22 3.85 16.56
C ASP A 117 23.34 4.84 16.27
N GLY A 118 23.28 6.00 16.90
CA GLY A 118 24.28 7.03 16.74
C GLY A 118 24.44 7.92 17.97
N VAL A 119 25.49 8.72 17.94
CA VAL A 119 25.75 9.76 18.93
C VAL A 119 25.86 11.09 18.21
N ASP A 120 25.10 12.07 18.62
CA ASP A 120 25.19 13.42 18.10
C ASP A 120 26.58 13.99 18.43
N PRO A 121 27.37 14.40 17.43
CA PRO A 121 28.76 14.84 17.65
C PRO A 121 28.86 16.18 18.39
N VAL A 122 27.77 16.94 18.46
CA VAL A 122 27.79 18.27 19.11
C VAL A 122 27.27 18.15 20.54
N THR A 123 26.17 17.43 20.75
CA THR A 123 25.52 17.33 22.07
C THR A 123 25.95 16.10 22.88
N GLY A 124 26.57 15.09 22.24
CA GLY A 124 26.87 13.80 22.84
C GLY A 124 25.64 12.94 23.13
N GLN A 125 24.45 13.35 22.68
CA GLN A 125 23.22 12.62 22.91
C GLN A 125 23.19 11.35 22.05
N ARG A 126 22.77 10.22 22.66
CA ARG A 126 22.50 8.97 21.95
C ARG A 126 21.10 8.95 21.39
N GLY A 127 20.94 8.42 20.19
CA GLY A 127 19.65 8.30 19.53
C GLY A 127 19.71 7.48 18.26
N LYS A 128 18.65 7.52 17.48
CA LYS A 128 18.57 6.85 16.18
C LYS A 128 19.02 7.77 15.04
N VAL A 129 19.76 7.21 14.10
CA VAL A 129 20.24 7.95 12.93
C VAL A 129 19.17 7.99 11.86
N THR A 130 18.80 9.18 11.43
CA THR A 130 17.99 9.45 10.24
C THR A 130 18.75 10.38 9.31
N TYR A 131 18.20 10.63 8.12
CA TYR A 131 18.85 11.47 7.14
C TYR A 131 17.93 12.61 6.72
N VAL A 132 18.52 13.81 6.63
CA VAL A 132 17.83 15.01 6.14
C VAL A 132 18.67 15.66 5.06
N SER A 133 18.01 16.23 4.06
CA SER A 133 18.66 16.96 2.98
C SER A 133 18.36 18.46 3.10
N THR A 134 19.39 19.28 3.04
CA THR A 134 19.27 20.74 3.23
C THR A 134 19.01 21.50 1.93
N GLY A 135 19.20 20.85 0.78
CA GLY A 135 19.17 21.48 -0.53
C GLY A 135 20.58 21.93 -0.98
N CYS A 136 20.89 21.77 -2.26
CA CYS A 136 22.12 22.24 -2.91
C CYS A 136 21.83 22.50 -4.39
N GLU A 137 22.81 23.03 -5.13
CA GLU A 137 22.68 23.31 -6.55
C GLU A 137 22.30 22.07 -7.38
N GLU A 138 22.89 20.89 -7.08
CA GLU A 138 22.64 19.63 -7.77
C GLU A 138 21.17 19.18 -7.70
N CYS A 139 20.47 19.50 -6.64
CA CYS A 139 19.05 19.21 -6.49
C CYS A 139 18.13 20.44 -6.66
N ASN A 140 18.64 21.53 -7.23
CA ASN A 140 17.94 22.81 -7.33
C ASN A 140 17.34 23.27 -5.99
N HIS A 141 18.08 23.13 -4.93
CA HIS A 141 17.74 23.47 -3.54
C HIS A 141 16.50 22.76 -2.96
N THR A 142 16.01 21.70 -3.63
CA THR A 142 14.84 20.93 -3.15
C THR A 142 15.15 19.92 -2.05
N GLY A 143 16.42 19.52 -1.93
CA GLY A 143 16.83 18.42 -1.06
C GLY A 143 16.54 17.02 -1.62
N PHE A 144 15.87 16.91 -2.77
CA PHE A 144 15.47 15.63 -3.36
C PHE A 144 16.07 15.45 -4.76
N LEU A 145 16.46 14.21 -5.07
CA LEU A 145 16.97 13.85 -6.39
C LEU A 145 16.46 12.45 -6.78
N GLY A 146 15.48 12.41 -7.70
CA GLY A 146 14.84 11.19 -8.14
C GLY A 146 13.74 10.69 -7.19
N ARG A 147 13.18 9.54 -7.54
CA ARG A 147 12.12 8.86 -6.79
C ARG A 147 12.38 7.37 -6.73
N ILE A 148 11.92 6.74 -5.66
CA ILE A 148 11.94 5.28 -5.50
C ILE A 148 10.53 4.75 -5.39
N LEU A 149 10.27 3.63 -6.05
CA LEU A 149 9.01 2.92 -5.96
C LEU A 149 9.06 1.94 -4.80
N VAL A 150 8.10 2.05 -3.88
CA VAL A 150 7.84 1.05 -2.84
C VAL A 150 6.58 0.30 -3.21
N VAL A 151 6.64 -1.03 -3.19
CA VAL A 151 5.52 -1.90 -3.59
C VAL A 151 5.25 -2.93 -2.51
N GLU A 152 4.03 -2.97 -2.04
CA GLU A 152 3.47 -4.05 -1.25
C GLU A 152 2.73 -5.01 -2.19
N VAL A 153 2.96 -6.29 -2.03
CA VAL A 153 2.32 -7.33 -2.84
C VAL A 153 1.67 -8.34 -1.91
N LEU A 154 0.39 -8.58 -2.12
CA LEU A 154 -0.38 -9.63 -1.48
C LEU A 154 -0.83 -10.63 -2.55
N GLU A 155 -0.15 -11.76 -2.63
CA GLU A 155 -0.47 -12.86 -3.53
C GLU A 155 -1.46 -13.80 -2.86
N PHE A 156 -2.49 -14.25 -3.60
CA PHE A 156 -3.54 -15.12 -3.08
C PHE A 156 -3.26 -16.58 -3.40
N ASN A 157 -3.07 -17.37 -2.36
CA ASN A 157 -3.07 -18.82 -2.40
C ASN A 157 -4.33 -19.39 -1.72
N ASN A 158 -4.51 -20.71 -1.76
CA ASN A 158 -5.69 -21.36 -1.19
C ASN A 158 -5.83 -21.12 0.32
N TYR A 159 -4.71 -21.09 1.07
CA TYR A 159 -4.74 -20.83 2.52
C TYR A 159 -5.28 -19.42 2.83
N LEU A 160 -4.91 -18.42 2.04
CA LEU A 160 -5.43 -17.06 2.20
C LEU A 160 -6.90 -16.97 1.81
N ARG A 161 -7.31 -17.65 0.75
CA ARG A 161 -8.73 -17.71 0.35
C ARG A 161 -9.60 -18.27 1.46
N ASP A 162 -9.19 -19.38 2.06
CA ASP A 162 -9.90 -20.01 3.18
C ASP A 162 -9.98 -19.07 4.39
N TYR A 163 -8.86 -18.38 4.69
CA TYR A 163 -8.82 -17.43 5.80
C TYR A 163 -9.78 -16.25 5.61
N PHE A 164 -9.80 -15.65 4.44
CA PHE A 164 -10.73 -14.54 4.11
C PHE A 164 -12.19 -15.01 4.04
N SER A 165 -12.45 -16.24 3.60
CA SER A 165 -13.79 -16.83 3.57
C SER A 165 -14.36 -17.06 4.97
N ALA A 166 -13.50 -17.28 5.97
CA ALA A 166 -13.89 -17.48 7.37
C ALA A 166 -14.28 -16.19 8.12
N GLN A 167 -14.36 -15.04 7.45
CA GLN A 167 -14.79 -13.73 7.99
C GLN A 167 -13.98 -13.22 9.19
N HIS A 168 -12.69 -13.45 9.21
CA HIS A 168 -11.80 -12.86 10.21
C HIS A 168 -11.71 -11.33 10.08
N GLY A 169 -11.49 -10.64 11.20
CA GLY A 169 -11.27 -9.18 11.22
C GLY A 169 -10.02 -8.77 10.43
N LEU A 170 -10.00 -7.55 9.88
CA LEU A 170 -8.87 -7.07 9.06
C LEU A 170 -7.54 -6.97 9.85
N ILE A 171 -7.61 -6.65 11.14
CA ILE A 171 -6.42 -6.63 12.02
C ILE A 171 -5.85 -8.04 12.19
N ASP A 172 -6.72 -9.02 12.39
CA ASP A 172 -6.32 -10.43 12.52
C ASP A 172 -5.71 -10.97 11.23
N ILE A 173 -6.18 -10.51 10.07
CA ILE A 173 -5.64 -10.87 8.76
C ILE A 173 -4.20 -10.38 8.63
N GLU A 174 -3.90 -9.14 8.98
CA GLU A 174 -2.53 -8.62 8.87
C GLU A 174 -1.57 -9.37 9.79
N ARG A 175 -1.96 -9.59 11.05
CA ARG A 175 -1.18 -10.40 12.00
C ARG A 175 -0.94 -11.82 11.46
N TYR A 176 -1.96 -12.44 10.92
CA TYR A 176 -1.87 -13.77 10.30
C TYR A 176 -0.90 -13.79 9.11
N LEU A 177 -0.97 -12.80 8.23
CA LEU A 177 -0.08 -12.65 7.07
C LEU A 177 1.38 -12.45 7.49
N ARG A 178 1.64 -11.58 8.46
CA ARG A 178 2.99 -11.34 9.00
C ARG A 178 3.58 -12.60 9.61
N LYS A 179 2.82 -13.30 10.43
CA LYS A 179 3.26 -14.50 11.15
C LYS A 179 3.50 -15.70 10.25
N ASN A 180 2.60 -15.96 9.29
CA ASN A 180 2.60 -17.21 8.53
C ASN A 180 3.23 -17.08 7.14
N PHE A 181 3.28 -15.89 6.56
CA PHE A 181 3.75 -15.67 5.19
C PHE A 181 4.88 -14.63 5.09
N GLY A 182 5.34 -14.10 6.23
CA GLY A 182 6.40 -13.07 6.23
C GLY A 182 5.99 -11.80 5.48
N PHE A 183 4.69 -11.48 5.48
CA PHE A 183 4.18 -10.29 4.81
C PHE A 183 4.88 -9.03 5.31
N LYS A 184 5.27 -8.19 4.37
CA LYS A 184 5.88 -6.89 4.60
C LYS A 184 4.99 -5.82 4.00
N SER A 185 4.48 -4.94 4.84
CA SER A 185 3.65 -3.81 4.43
C SER A 185 4.43 -2.78 3.59
N LEU A 186 3.71 -1.81 3.03
CA LEU A 186 4.34 -0.63 2.42
C LEU A 186 5.27 0.09 3.41
N TRP A 187 4.85 0.20 4.67
CA TRP A 187 5.62 0.82 5.73
C TRP A 187 6.93 0.10 5.97
N ASP A 188 6.88 -1.23 6.22
CA ASP A 188 8.08 -2.05 6.46
C ASP A 188 9.10 -1.92 5.32
N LYS A 189 8.61 -1.96 4.07
CA LYS A 189 9.47 -1.84 2.89
C LYS A 189 10.05 -0.44 2.71
N ALA A 190 9.29 0.59 3.05
CA ALA A 190 9.77 1.97 2.99
C ALA A 190 10.78 2.28 4.09
N MET A 191 10.63 1.71 5.30
CA MET A 191 11.57 1.85 6.40
C MET A 191 12.99 1.38 6.05
N VAL A 192 13.14 0.37 5.20
CA VAL A 192 14.45 -0.05 4.66
C VAL A 192 15.16 1.11 3.94
N HIS A 193 14.41 1.94 3.21
CA HIS A 193 14.97 3.09 2.50
C HIS A 193 15.27 4.26 3.45
N VAL A 194 14.53 4.39 4.56
CA VAL A 194 14.84 5.36 5.60
C VAL A 194 16.11 4.96 6.34
N ALA A 195 16.21 3.70 6.76
CA ALA A 195 17.39 3.17 7.44
C ALA A 195 18.68 3.28 6.60
N SER A 196 18.55 3.13 5.28
CA SER A 196 19.69 3.30 4.34
C SER A 196 19.99 4.76 3.96
N GLY A 197 19.23 5.72 4.46
CA GLY A 197 19.40 7.14 4.16
C GLY A 197 18.90 7.60 2.80
N ARG A 198 18.33 6.69 2.00
CA ARG A 198 17.79 7.02 0.67
C ARG A 198 16.55 7.91 0.71
N VAL A 199 15.74 7.76 1.75
CA VAL A 199 14.49 8.51 1.96
C VAL A 199 14.54 9.12 3.36
N SER A 200 14.07 10.34 3.52
CA SER A 200 13.94 10.95 4.85
C SER A 200 12.71 10.39 5.58
N LEU A 201 12.79 10.30 6.90
CA LEU A 201 11.65 9.90 7.73
C LEU A 201 10.44 10.83 7.49
N LYS A 202 10.68 12.12 7.33
CA LYS A 202 9.65 13.12 7.03
C LYS A 202 8.92 12.83 5.71
N GLU A 203 9.64 12.44 4.66
CA GLU A 203 9.03 12.06 3.37
C GLU A 203 8.18 10.80 3.54
N LEU A 204 8.69 9.78 4.24
CA LEU A 204 7.94 8.58 4.54
C LEU A 204 6.62 8.89 5.24
N LEU A 205 6.65 9.60 6.37
CA LEU A 205 5.48 9.99 7.17
C LEU A 205 4.47 10.83 6.39
N SER A 206 4.93 11.59 5.39
CA SER A 206 4.04 12.40 4.53
C SER A 206 3.27 11.59 3.48
N LYS A 207 3.71 10.35 3.18
CA LYS A 207 3.19 9.52 2.07
C LYS A 207 2.58 8.21 2.51
N ILE A 208 3.07 7.65 3.60
CA ILE A 208 2.66 6.35 4.12
C ILE A 208 2.40 6.52 5.61
N GLU A 209 1.21 6.14 6.04
CA GLU A 209 0.89 6.12 7.46
C GLU A 209 1.62 4.94 8.12
N PRO A 210 2.12 5.11 9.36
CA PRO A 210 2.66 4.01 10.14
C PRO A 210 1.64 2.88 10.28
N ASP A 211 2.12 1.65 10.26
CA ASP A 211 1.26 0.52 10.60
C ASP A 211 0.81 0.61 12.05
N GLU A 212 -0.40 0.16 12.33
CA GLU A 212 -0.87 0.03 13.71
C GLU A 212 0.01 -0.98 14.47
N ASP A 213 0.27 -0.71 15.74
CA ASP A 213 0.95 -1.67 16.61
C ASP A 213 -0.02 -2.82 16.90
N LEU A 214 0.23 -3.97 16.26
CA LEU A 214 -0.65 -5.13 16.38
C LEU A 214 -0.47 -5.90 17.69
N GLY A 215 0.45 -5.45 18.58
CA GLY A 215 0.83 -6.17 19.80
C GLY A 215 1.38 -7.57 19.50
N GLU A 216 2.27 -8.09 20.32
CA GLU A 216 2.72 -9.49 20.22
C GLU A 216 1.60 -10.48 20.56
#